data_27d5d5a90bb67b08a17320d5edfe1631
#
_entry.id   27d5d5a90bb67b08a17320d5edfe1631
#
_cell.length_a   1.000
_cell.length_b   1.000
_cell.length_c   1.000
_cell.angle_alpha   90.00
_cell.angle_beta   90.00
_cell.angle_gamma   90.00
#
_symmetry.space_group_name_H-M   'P 1'
#
loop_
_entity.id
_entity.type
_entity.pdbx_description
1 polymer ?
#
loop_
_entity_poly.entity_id
_entity_poly.type
_entity_poly.pdbx_seq_one_letter_code
_entity_poly.pdbx_strand_id
1 'polypeptide(L)'
;MMNKDGKIYVAGHRGMVGSAIVRSLERNGYHNIITRTHKELDLTRQDQVEKFFAEEKPDYVFLAAAKVGGIVANSEALADFMYDNMILEMNVIHEAWKNNCKKLLFLGSSCIYPRMAPQ
;
A
#
# COMPACT_ATOMS: atom_id res chain seq x y z
N MET A 1 18.98 7.25 1.69
CA MET A 1 18.83 6.73 0.32
C MET A 1 18.61 5.22 0.35
N MET A 2 17.75 4.72 -0.50
CA MET A 2 17.46 3.28 -0.53
C MET A 2 18.59 2.50 -1.21
N ASN A 3 18.86 1.30 -0.67
CA ASN A 3 19.82 0.39 -1.24
C ASN A 3 19.26 -0.22 -2.53
N LYS A 4 20.01 -0.16 -3.64
CA LYS A 4 19.57 -0.69 -4.94
C LYS A 4 19.24 -2.18 -4.90
N ASP A 5 19.88 -2.94 -4.03
CA ASP A 5 19.66 -4.38 -3.90
C ASP A 5 18.59 -4.71 -2.85
N GLY A 6 18.07 -3.71 -2.16
CA GLY A 6 17.04 -3.91 -1.15
C GLY A 6 15.75 -4.43 -1.75
N LYS A 7 15.06 -5.25 -0.98
CA LYS A 7 13.78 -5.81 -1.40
C LYS A 7 12.68 -4.77 -1.20
N ILE A 8 11.97 -4.45 -2.26
CA ILE A 8 10.93 -3.42 -2.25
C ILE A 8 9.58 -4.04 -2.55
N TYR A 9 8.62 -3.81 -1.65
CA TYR A 9 7.25 -4.22 -1.88
C TYR A 9 6.42 -3.01 -2.27
N VAL A 10 5.75 -3.09 -3.41
CA VAL A 10 4.82 -2.04 -3.86
C VAL A 10 3.40 -2.60 -3.73
N ALA A 11 2.69 -2.14 -2.73
CA ALA A 11 1.29 -2.50 -2.53
C ALA A 11 0.42 -1.64 -3.44
N GLY A 12 -0.42 -2.27 -4.25
CA GLY A 12 -1.25 -1.56 -5.20
C GLY A 12 -0.60 -1.28 -6.55
N HIS A 13 0.25 -2.19 -6.99
CA HIS A 13 1.03 -2.03 -8.24
C HIS A 13 0.19 -1.89 -9.51
N ARG A 14 -1.07 -2.32 -9.47
CA ARG A 14 -1.98 -2.21 -10.63
C ARG A 14 -2.70 -0.88 -10.73
N GLY A 15 -2.70 -0.09 -9.65
CA GLY A 15 -3.30 1.22 -9.65
C GLY A 15 -2.45 2.24 -10.40
N MET A 16 -3.00 3.42 -10.65
CA MET A 16 -2.31 4.48 -11.36
C MET A 16 -1.01 4.87 -10.67
N VAL A 17 -1.06 5.13 -9.37
CA VAL A 17 0.10 5.56 -8.60
C VAL A 17 1.07 4.40 -8.39
N GLY A 18 0.57 3.23 -8.02
CA GLY A 18 1.41 2.05 -7.79
C GLY A 18 2.19 1.63 -9.03
N SER A 19 1.53 1.61 -10.19
CA SER A 19 2.21 1.26 -11.44
C SER A 19 3.27 2.28 -11.82
N ALA A 20 3.00 3.56 -11.58
CA ALA A 20 3.98 4.63 -11.83
C ALA A 20 5.20 4.48 -10.94
N ILE A 21 5.00 4.10 -9.68
CA ILE A 21 6.09 3.85 -8.73
C ILE A 21 6.97 2.69 -9.22
N VAL A 22 6.35 1.60 -9.64
CA VAL A 22 7.10 0.44 -10.16
C VAL A 22 7.95 0.86 -11.36
N ARG A 23 7.36 1.58 -12.32
CA ARG A 23 8.11 2.04 -13.49
C ARG A 23 9.26 2.96 -13.12
N SER A 24 9.04 3.85 -12.17
CA SER A 24 10.09 4.76 -11.70
C SER A 24 11.24 4.02 -11.02
N LEU A 25 10.91 3.05 -10.17
CA LEU A 25 11.92 2.23 -9.51
C LEU A 25 12.76 1.46 -10.50
N GLU A 26 12.12 0.85 -11.49
CA GLU A 26 12.83 0.11 -12.53
C GLU A 26 13.78 1.00 -13.33
N ARG A 27 13.31 2.20 -13.69
CA ARG A 27 14.14 3.16 -14.42
C ARG A 27 15.35 3.63 -13.61
N ASN A 28 15.24 3.64 -12.30
CA ASN A 28 16.31 4.07 -11.42
C ASN A 28 17.20 2.93 -10.93
N GLY A 29 17.08 1.76 -11.54
CA GLY A 29 17.98 0.64 -11.28
C GLY A 29 17.58 -0.24 -10.10
N TYR A 30 16.42 -0.06 -9.54
CA TYR A 30 15.90 -0.97 -8.51
C TYR A 30 15.24 -2.15 -9.21
N HIS A 31 15.69 -3.35 -8.92
CA HIS A 31 15.19 -4.54 -9.62
C HIS A 31 14.61 -5.61 -8.69
N ASN A 32 14.81 -5.47 -7.39
CA ASN A 32 14.28 -6.45 -6.44
C ASN A 32 12.91 -5.97 -5.93
N ILE A 33 11.96 -5.92 -6.85
CA ILE A 33 10.62 -5.38 -6.59
C ILE A 33 9.64 -6.53 -6.49
N ILE A 34 8.86 -6.54 -5.40
CA ILE A 34 7.83 -7.55 -5.16
C ILE A 34 6.47 -6.90 -5.32
N THR A 35 5.59 -7.56 -6.04
CA THR A 35 4.20 -7.16 -6.18
C THR A 35 3.29 -8.36 -5.97
N ARG A 36 2.06 -8.11 -5.51
CA ARG A 36 1.05 -9.17 -5.34
C ARG A 36 -0.30 -8.63 -5.80
N THR A 37 -1.03 -9.46 -6.53
CA THR A 37 -2.40 -9.13 -6.89
C THR A 37 -3.31 -9.31 -5.68
N HIS A 38 -4.52 -8.76 -5.74
CA HIS A 38 -5.50 -8.93 -4.68
C HIS A 38 -5.82 -10.40 -4.41
N LYS A 39 -5.82 -11.22 -5.44
CA LYS A 39 -6.05 -12.66 -5.29
C LYS A 39 -4.91 -13.36 -4.57
N GLU A 40 -3.69 -12.91 -4.81
CA GLU A 40 -2.49 -13.48 -4.19
C GLU A 40 -2.33 -13.01 -2.74
N LEU A 41 -2.70 -11.78 -2.47
CA LEU A 41 -2.57 -11.19 -1.13
C LEU A 41 -3.67 -10.16 -0.92
N ASP A 42 -4.62 -10.51 -0.07
CA ASP A 42 -5.68 -9.60 0.33
C ASP A 42 -5.23 -8.83 1.57
N LEU A 43 -4.93 -7.55 1.38
CA LEU A 43 -4.37 -6.70 2.44
C LEU A 43 -5.36 -6.42 3.58
N THR A 44 -6.65 -6.70 3.39
CA THR A 44 -7.63 -6.58 4.46
C THR A 44 -7.62 -7.81 5.38
N ARG A 45 -6.91 -8.86 5.00
CA ARG A 45 -6.82 -10.09 5.78
C ARG A 45 -5.52 -10.10 6.57
N GLN A 46 -5.63 -9.90 7.87
CA GLN A 46 -4.46 -9.80 8.75
C GLN A 46 -3.56 -11.03 8.66
N ASP A 47 -4.13 -12.22 8.64
CA ASP A 47 -3.38 -13.48 8.58
C ASP A 47 -2.53 -13.57 7.30
N GLN A 48 -3.08 -13.14 6.18
CA GLN A 48 -2.34 -13.16 4.92
C GLN A 48 -1.19 -12.15 4.93
N VAL A 49 -1.43 -10.96 5.49
CA VAL A 49 -0.41 -9.91 5.56
C VAL A 49 0.72 -10.33 6.50
N GLU A 50 0.39 -10.92 7.64
CA GLU A 50 1.39 -11.44 8.58
C GLU A 50 2.30 -12.46 7.89
N LYS A 51 1.71 -13.42 7.20
CA LYS A 51 2.46 -14.46 6.52
C LYS A 51 3.37 -13.88 5.44
N PHE A 52 2.84 -12.97 4.63
CA PHE A 52 3.59 -12.35 3.55
C PHE A 52 4.83 -11.63 4.09
N PHE A 53 4.65 -10.77 5.09
CA PHE A 53 5.77 -10.01 5.65
C PHE A 53 6.77 -10.90 6.38
N ALA A 54 6.31 -11.97 7.04
CA ALA A 54 7.20 -12.91 7.71
C ALA A 54 8.07 -13.67 6.72
N GLU A 55 7.52 -14.02 5.56
CA GLU A 55 8.24 -14.75 4.52
C GLU A 55 9.14 -13.86 3.68
N GLU A 56 8.62 -12.72 3.24
CA GLU A 56 9.34 -11.86 2.29
C GLU A 56 10.24 -10.83 2.96
N LYS A 57 9.87 -10.33 4.12
CA LYS A 57 10.64 -9.33 4.88
C LYS A 57 11.18 -8.20 4.02
N PRO A 58 10.31 -7.44 3.35
CA PRO A 58 10.78 -6.36 2.49
C PRO A 58 11.54 -5.29 3.29
N ASP A 59 12.57 -4.74 2.69
CA ASP A 59 13.34 -3.66 3.28
C ASP A 59 12.60 -2.32 3.16
N TYR A 60 11.88 -2.14 2.06
CA TYR A 60 11.16 -0.91 1.77
C TYR A 60 9.74 -1.24 1.31
N VAL A 61 8.79 -0.42 1.73
CA VAL A 61 7.38 -0.62 1.35
C VAL A 61 6.80 0.68 0.83
N PHE A 62 6.17 0.61 -0.34
CA PHE A 62 5.37 1.71 -0.89
C PHE A 62 3.92 1.29 -0.80
N LEU A 63 3.15 1.98 0.03
CA LEU A 63 1.74 1.67 0.22
C LEU A 63 0.88 2.58 -0.65
N ALA A 64 0.59 2.10 -1.85
CA ALA A 64 -0.27 2.80 -2.81
C ALA A 64 -1.62 2.09 -2.96
N ALA A 65 -1.84 1.01 -2.22
CA ALA A 65 -3.10 0.29 -2.27
C ALA A 65 -4.16 1.04 -1.49
N ALA A 66 -5.26 1.32 -2.15
CA ALA A 66 -6.43 1.88 -1.51
C ALA A 66 -7.60 1.55 -2.41
N LYS A 67 -8.74 1.27 -1.81
CA LYS A 67 -9.96 1.16 -2.58
C LYS A 67 -10.38 2.59 -2.92
N VAL A 68 -10.27 2.92 -4.20
CA VAL A 68 -10.72 4.22 -4.69
C VAL A 68 -12.11 4.03 -5.25
N GLY A 69 -13.10 4.53 -4.53
CA GLY A 69 -14.45 4.56 -5.03
C GLY A 69 -14.70 5.87 -5.76
N GLY A 70 -15.63 5.85 -6.68
CA GLY A 70 -16.16 7.08 -7.22
C GLY A 70 -16.98 7.81 -6.15
N ILE A 71 -17.81 8.75 -6.56
CA ILE A 71 -18.69 9.46 -5.63
C ILE A 71 -19.61 8.46 -4.96
N VAL A 72 -19.53 8.39 -3.64
CA VAL A 72 -20.33 7.46 -2.87
C VAL A 72 -21.70 8.10 -2.59
N ALA A 73 -22.75 7.41 -3.01
CA ALA A 73 -24.10 7.95 -2.94
C ALA A 73 -24.72 7.89 -1.54
N ASN A 74 -24.21 7.02 -0.66
CA ASN A 74 -24.79 6.86 0.68
C ASN A 74 -23.70 6.61 1.73
N SER A 75 -24.07 6.83 3.00
CA SER A 75 -23.15 6.72 4.12
C SER A 75 -22.70 5.29 4.41
N GLU A 76 -23.53 4.29 4.09
CA GLU A 76 -23.16 2.89 4.32
C GLU A 76 -21.98 2.48 3.43
N ALA A 77 -22.06 2.80 2.14
CA ALA A 77 -20.98 2.49 1.21
C ALA A 77 -19.71 3.25 1.59
N LEU A 78 -19.84 4.49 2.05
CA LEU A 78 -18.70 5.28 2.51
C LEU A 78 -18.06 4.65 3.75
N ALA A 79 -18.88 4.19 4.69
CA ALA A 79 -18.36 3.56 5.91
C ALA A 79 -17.60 2.28 5.60
N ASP A 80 -18.13 1.43 4.72
CA ASP A 80 -17.45 0.19 4.29
C ASP A 80 -16.14 0.49 3.59
N PHE A 81 -16.16 1.50 2.73
CA PHE A 81 -15.00 1.93 1.98
C PHE A 81 -13.87 2.41 2.92
N MET A 82 -14.23 3.25 3.88
CA MET A 82 -13.26 3.75 4.87
C MET A 82 -12.74 2.63 5.75
N TYR A 83 -13.61 1.73 6.17
CA TYR A 83 -13.24 0.60 7.01
C TYR A 83 -12.19 -0.28 6.31
N ASP A 84 -12.46 -0.65 5.05
CA ASP A 84 -11.54 -1.48 4.28
C ASP A 84 -10.18 -0.80 4.10
N ASN A 85 -10.18 0.49 3.79
CA ASN A 85 -8.94 1.24 3.62
C ASN A 85 -8.14 1.33 4.92
N MET A 86 -8.81 1.59 6.03
CA MET A 86 -8.15 1.65 7.33
C MET A 86 -7.55 0.32 7.72
N ILE A 87 -8.25 -0.78 7.48
CA ILE A 87 -7.76 -2.12 7.82
C ILE A 87 -6.52 -2.46 7.00
N LEU A 88 -6.56 -2.26 5.68
CA LEU A 88 -5.40 -2.58 4.86
C LEU A 88 -4.18 -1.73 5.24
N GLU A 89 -4.39 -0.46 5.52
CA GLU A 89 -3.31 0.43 5.93
C GLU A 89 -2.72 -0.02 7.26
N MET A 90 -3.56 -0.31 8.24
CA MET A 90 -3.11 -0.77 9.55
C MET A 90 -2.35 -2.08 9.45
N ASN A 91 -2.85 -3.03 8.66
CA ASN A 91 -2.19 -4.31 8.48
C ASN A 91 -0.79 -4.14 7.90
N VAL A 92 -0.67 -3.36 6.82
CA VAL A 92 0.61 -3.16 6.14
C VAL A 92 1.60 -2.41 7.02
N ILE A 93 1.16 -1.32 7.63
CA ILE A 93 2.04 -0.49 8.47
C ILE A 93 2.53 -1.27 9.68
N HIS A 94 1.63 -1.97 10.35
CA HIS A 94 1.98 -2.75 11.53
C HIS A 94 2.97 -3.87 11.20
N GLU A 95 2.71 -4.63 10.14
CA GLU A 95 3.60 -5.74 9.77
C GLU A 95 4.93 -5.26 9.22
N ALA A 96 4.95 -4.15 8.52
CA ALA A 96 6.21 -3.54 8.09
C ALA A 96 7.08 -3.20 9.29
N TRP A 97 6.51 -2.56 10.29
CA TRP A 97 7.22 -2.23 11.53
C TRP A 97 7.67 -3.49 12.27
N LYS A 98 6.79 -4.45 12.42
CA LYS A 98 7.07 -5.69 13.16
C LYS A 98 8.20 -6.51 12.52
N ASN A 99 8.33 -6.45 11.22
CA ASN A 99 9.34 -7.20 10.47
C ASN A 99 10.55 -6.34 10.07
N ASN A 100 10.76 -5.23 10.76
CA ASN A 100 11.96 -4.39 10.64
C ASN A 100 12.15 -3.77 9.25
N CYS A 101 11.06 -3.38 8.61
CA CYS A 101 11.13 -2.61 7.37
C CYS A 101 11.89 -1.31 7.62
N LYS A 102 12.82 -0.98 6.75
CA LYS A 102 13.67 0.22 6.93
C LYS A 102 12.93 1.51 6.65
N LYS A 103 12.10 1.51 5.62
CA LYS A 103 11.31 2.69 5.24
C LYS A 103 9.95 2.27 4.69
N LEU A 104 8.95 3.02 5.10
CA LEU A 104 7.59 2.86 4.58
C LEU A 104 7.12 4.20 4.05
N LEU A 105 6.75 4.24 2.78
CA LEU A 105 6.11 5.41 2.20
C LEU A 105 4.61 5.14 2.08
N PHE A 106 3.84 5.91 2.81
CA PHE A 106 2.38 5.84 2.79
C PHE A 106 1.84 6.95 1.92
N LEU A 107 1.06 6.57 0.91
CA LEU A 107 0.45 7.53 0.00
C LEU A 107 -1.01 7.71 0.37
N GLY A 108 -1.28 8.80 1.08
CA GLY A 108 -2.63 9.12 1.49
C GLY A 108 -3.51 9.51 0.30
N SER A 109 -4.80 9.23 0.44
CA SER A 109 -5.77 9.64 -0.58
C SER A 109 -6.22 11.07 -0.33
N SER A 110 -6.36 11.86 -1.38
CA SER A 110 -6.94 13.20 -1.28
C SER A 110 -8.41 13.17 -0.82
N CYS A 111 -9.05 12.01 -0.91
CA CYS A 111 -10.44 11.85 -0.49
C CYS A 111 -10.64 11.97 1.01
N ILE A 112 -9.59 11.94 1.82
CA ILE A 112 -9.69 12.11 3.27
C ILE A 112 -9.89 13.56 3.68
N TYR A 113 -9.65 14.51 2.79
CA TYR A 113 -9.79 15.92 3.11
C TYR A 113 -11.20 16.42 2.83
N PRO A 114 -11.75 17.29 3.68
CA PRO A 114 -13.04 17.93 3.39
C PRO A 114 -12.95 18.72 2.10
N ARG A 115 -14.08 18.83 1.41
CA ARG A 115 -14.13 19.52 0.12
C ARG A 115 -13.61 20.96 0.18
N MET A 116 -13.83 21.64 1.29
CA MET A 116 -13.46 23.04 1.49
C MET A 116 -12.24 23.21 2.41
N ALA A 117 -11.46 22.16 2.60
CA ALA A 117 -10.28 22.25 3.45
C ALA A 117 -9.25 23.23 2.88
N PRO A 118 -8.61 24.04 3.72
CA PRO A 118 -7.49 24.86 3.27
C PRO A 118 -6.35 23.98 2.81
N GLN A 119 -5.68 24.42 1.78
CA GLN A 119 -4.56 23.67 1.22
C GLN A 119 -3.23 24.30 1.59
#